data_c963152a5985a3ee762b7531bfb419bf
#
_entry.id   c963152a5985a3ee762b7531bfb419bf
#
_cell.length_a   1.000
_cell.length_b   1.000
_cell.length_c   1.000
_cell.angle_alpha   90.00
_cell.angle_beta   90.00
_cell.angle_gamma   90.00
#
_symmetry.space_group_name_H-M   'P 1'
#
loop_
_entity.id
_entity.type
_entity.pdbx_description
1 polymer ?
#
loop_
_entity_poly.entity_id
_entity_poly.type
_entity_poly.pdbx_seq_one_letter_code
_entity_poly.pdbx_strand_id
1 'polypeptide(L)'
;MRTVEVEDVEFIYSMRQNEQKTKYLSKVTGSIESQKEWIKSYKLKEEQREEFYFVLESKKKEKLGLVRLYDFRKDSFCWGSWLIKDNAPKTTAIESALQVYEFGFYTLGFDKSHFDVRKGNDKVIAFHKRFGAKIIKKDDINYYFNFEKSDYEIIKEKYRRYLNE
;
A
#
# COMPACT_ATOMS: atom_id res chain seq x y z
N MET A 1 1.93 10.50 4.05
CA MET A 1 0.76 10.08 3.23
C MET A 1 -0.52 10.74 3.74
N ARG A 2 -1.51 10.94 2.90
CA ARG A 2 -2.86 11.42 3.24
C ARG A 2 -3.91 10.56 2.55
N THR A 3 -5.12 10.55 3.08
CA THR A 3 -6.25 9.84 2.45
C THR A 3 -6.60 10.45 1.10
N VAL A 4 -7.11 9.60 0.22
CA VAL A 4 -7.56 9.99 -1.13
C VAL A 4 -8.82 10.85 -1.03
N GLU A 5 -8.88 11.88 -1.85
CA GLU A 5 -10.06 12.72 -2.06
C GLU A 5 -10.57 12.60 -3.51
N VAL A 6 -11.77 13.07 -3.76
CA VAL A 6 -12.38 12.98 -5.11
C VAL A 6 -11.54 13.71 -6.17
N GLU A 7 -10.87 14.77 -5.77
CA GLU A 7 -9.96 15.57 -6.62
C GLU A 7 -8.70 14.81 -7.06
N ASP A 8 -8.41 13.66 -6.44
CA ASP A 8 -7.29 12.80 -6.84
C ASP A 8 -7.63 11.87 -8.01
N VAL A 9 -8.85 11.89 -8.51
CA VAL A 9 -9.34 10.92 -9.50
C VAL A 9 -8.45 10.83 -10.74
N GLU A 10 -8.00 11.95 -11.29
CA GLU A 10 -7.15 11.97 -12.49
C GLU A 10 -5.80 11.29 -12.22
N PHE A 11 -5.19 11.59 -11.07
CA PHE A 11 -3.95 10.97 -10.67
C PHE A 11 -4.10 9.46 -10.46
N ILE A 12 -5.14 9.03 -9.74
CA ILE A 12 -5.44 7.62 -9.51
C ILE A 12 -5.68 6.90 -10.83
N TYR A 13 -6.50 7.47 -11.68
CA TYR A 13 -6.80 6.91 -12.99
C TYR A 13 -5.55 6.74 -13.84
N SER A 14 -4.71 7.78 -13.93
CA SER A 14 -3.45 7.73 -14.69
C SER A 14 -2.48 6.66 -14.16
N MET A 15 -2.34 6.53 -12.85
CA MET A 15 -1.49 5.50 -12.22
C MET A 15 -2.02 4.09 -12.48
N ARG A 16 -3.34 3.91 -12.45
CA ARG A 16 -4.01 2.62 -12.65
C ARG A 16 -4.07 2.17 -14.11
N GLN A 17 -3.99 3.10 -15.07
CA GLN A 17 -3.92 2.79 -16.51
C GLN A 17 -2.51 2.45 -17.00
N ASN A 18 -1.48 2.66 -16.20
CA ASN A 18 -0.12 2.29 -16.56
C ASN A 18 0.05 0.76 -16.47
N GLU A 19 -0.01 0.07 -17.62
CA GLU A 19 0.03 -1.39 -17.70
C GLU A 19 1.32 -2.00 -17.12
N GLN A 20 2.47 -1.32 -17.25
CA GLN A 20 3.73 -1.80 -16.68
C GLN A 20 3.67 -1.81 -15.15
N LYS A 21 3.07 -0.80 -14.54
CA LYS A 21 2.93 -0.68 -13.09
C LYS A 21 1.84 -1.58 -12.54
N THR A 22 0.77 -1.78 -13.29
CA THR A 22 -0.41 -2.54 -12.86
C THR A 22 -0.40 -4.00 -13.30
N LYS A 23 0.68 -4.45 -13.93
CA LYS A 23 0.83 -5.85 -14.43
C LYS A 23 0.42 -6.92 -13.41
N TYR A 24 0.69 -6.70 -12.14
CA TYR A 24 0.40 -7.63 -11.05
C TYR A 24 -0.79 -7.22 -10.17
N LEU A 25 -1.51 -6.18 -10.57
CA LEU A 25 -2.71 -5.69 -9.87
C LEU A 25 -3.96 -6.04 -10.68
N SER A 26 -5.12 -5.97 -10.03
CA SER A 26 -6.41 -6.05 -10.72
C SER A 26 -6.53 -4.90 -11.72
N LYS A 27 -6.98 -5.21 -12.94
CA LYS A 27 -7.24 -4.18 -13.95
C LYS A 27 -8.38 -3.28 -13.51
N VAL A 28 -8.20 -1.98 -13.68
CA VAL A 28 -9.27 -0.99 -13.57
C VAL A 28 -9.84 -0.77 -14.96
N THR A 29 -11.08 -1.14 -15.13
CA THR A 29 -11.87 -0.90 -16.35
C THR A 29 -12.85 0.23 -16.09
N GLY A 30 -13.15 1.02 -17.13
CA GLY A 30 -14.11 2.10 -17.03
C GLY A 30 -13.48 3.48 -17.26
N SER A 31 -14.31 4.50 -17.10
CA SER A 31 -13.96 5.90 -17.32
C SER A 31 -13.47 6.60 -16.04
N ILE A 32 -12.98 7.82 -16.18
CA ILE A 32 -12.68 8.72 -15.05
C ILE A 32 -13.94 8.93 -14.20
N GLU A 33 -15.11 9.05 -14.80
CA GLU A 33 -16.38 9.23 -14.09
C GLU A 33 -16.71 8.02 -13.22
N SER A 34 -16.52 6.79 -13.74
CA SER A 34 -16.71 5.58 -12.94
C SER A 34 -15.69 5.47 -11.80
N GLN A 35 -14.46 5.92 -12.01
CA GLN A 35 -13.44 5.99 -10.96
C GLN A 35 -13.82 7.01 -9.88
N LYS A 36 -14.40 8.15 -10.28
CA LYS A 36 -14.88 9.17 -9.35
C LYS A 36 -16.01 8.65 -8.46
N GLU A 37 -16.97 7.94 -9.05
CA GLU A 37 -18.05 7.31 -8.27
C GLU A 37 -17.53 6.23 -7.33
N TRP A 38 -16.51 5.47 -7.76
CA TRP A 38 -15.85 4.49 -6.91
C TRP A 38 -15.18 5.18 -5.69
N ILE A 39 -14.50 6.31 -5.88
CA ILE A 39 -13.88 7.06 -4.77
C ILE A 39 -14.94 7.55 -3.78
N LYS A 40 -16.08 8.06 -4.26
CA LYS A 40 -17.18 8.46 -3.38
C LYS A 40 -17.70 7.30 -2.52
N SER A 41 -17.86 6.12 -3.12
CA SER A 41 -18.26 4.91 -2.40
C SER A 41 -17.19 4.45 -1.40
N TYR A 42 -15.92 4.57 -1.77
CA TYR A 42 -14.80 4.27 -0.90
C TYR A 42 -14.78 5.18 0.33
N LYS A 43 -15.10 6.48 0.20
CA LYS A 43 -15.12 7.42 1.34
C LYS A 43 -16.08 6.96 2.45
N LEU A 44 -17.17 6.29 2.12
CA LEU A 44 -18.07 5.68 3.12
C LEU A 44 -17.37 4.58 3.92
N LYS A 45 -16.56 3.74 3.26
CA LYS A 45 -15.76 2.71 3.94
C LYS A 45 -14.67 3.32 4.81
N GLU A 46 -14.06 4.42 4.37
CA GLU A 46 -13.07 5.16 5.15
C GLU A 46 -13.70 5.72 6.45
N GLU A 47 -14.89 6.33 6.37
CA GLU A 47 -15.64 6.83 7.53
C GLU A 47 -15.97 5.70 8.53
N GLN A 48 -16.28 4.51 8.02
CA GLN A 48 -16.54 3.30 8.82
C GLN A 48 -15.25 2.61 9.28
N ARG A 49 -14.08 3.11 8.90
CA ARG A 49 -12.76 2.55 9.20
C ARG A 49 -12.58 1.11 8.69
N GLU A 50 -13.22 0.76 7.60
CA GLU A 50 -13.15 -0.57 6.97
C GLU A 50 -12.02 -0.67 5.95
N GLU A 51 -11.61 0.47 5.36
CA GLU A 51 -10.61 0.55 4.32
C GLU A 51 -9.98 1.94 4.29
N PHE A 52 -8.69 2.02 3.93
CA PHE A 52 -8.00 3.28 3.73
C PHE A 52 -7.23 3.27 2.42
N TYR A 53 -7.39 4.32 1.63
CA TYR A 53 -6.66 4.55 0.39
C TYR A 53 -5.88 5.86 0.51
N PHE A 54 -4.58 5.79 0.27
CA PHE A 54 -3.68 6.91 0.49
C PHE A 54 -2.99 7.36 -0.79
N VAL A 55 -2.83 8.68 -0.90
CA VAL A 55 -1.87 9.31 -1.80
C VAL A 55 -0.55 9.47 -1.02
N LEU A 56 0.53 9.02 -1.64
CA LEU A 56 1.89 9.29 -1.18
C LEU A 56 2.30 10.67 -1.71
N GLU A 57 2.62 11.60 -0.83
CA GLU A 57 3.01 12.96 -1.18
C GLU A 57 4.39 13.30 -0.64
N SER A 58 5.15 14.08 -1.42
CA SER A 58 6.36 14.76 -0.93
C SER A 58 6.00 15.90 0.03
N LYS A 59 7.01 16.44 0.73
CA LYS A 59 6.85 17.67 1.53
C LYS A 59 6.38 18.87 0.70
N LYS A 60 6.66 18.86 -0.61
CA LYS A 60 6.22 19.88 -1.58
C LYS A 60 4.83 19.62 -2.15
N LYS A 61 4.08 18.68 -1.59
CA LYS A 61 2.74 18.27 -2.08
C LYS A 61 2.71 17.63 -3.47
N GLU A 62 3.84 17.14 -3.96
CA GLU A 62 3.88 16.38 -5.19
C GLU A 62 3.35 14.96 -4.95
N LYS A 63 2.41 14.52 -5.76
CA LYS A 63 1.86 13.16 -5.69
C LYS A 63 2.87 12.16 -6.24
N LEU A 64 3.34 11.25 -5.40
CA LEU A 64 4.41 10.28 -5.71
C LEU A 64 3.90 8.87 -5.94
N GLY A 65 2.72 8.54 -5.42
CA GLY A 65 2.19 7.19 -5.52
C GLY A 65 0.89 6.97 -4.75
N LEU A 66 0.49 5.72 -4.68
CA LEU A 66 -0.76 5.25 -4.06
C LEU A 66 -0.49 4.00 -3.24
N VAL A 67 -1.27 3.79 -2.18
CA VAL A 67 -1.28 2.56 -1.39
C VAL A 67 -2.63 2.39 -0.67
N ARG A 68 -3.12 1.15 -0.55
CA ARG A 68 -4.37 0.84 0.16
C ARG A 68 -4.11 -0.10 1.33
N LEU A 69 -4.88 0.10 2.42
CA LEU A 69 -5.05 -0.85 3.51
C LEU A 69 -6.49 -1.35 3.50
N TYR A 70 -6.70 -2.66 3.51
CA TYR A 70 -8.01 -3.29 3.32
C TYR A 70 -8.03 -4.71 3.90
N ASP A 71 -9.12 -5.44 3.75
CA ASP A 71 -9.32 -6.80 4.29
C ASP A 71 -8.91 -6.88 5.77
N PHE A 72 -9.52 -6.00 6.58
CA PHE A 72 -9.28 -5.97 8.02
C PHE A 72 -9.94 -7.18 8.68
N ARG A 73 -9.11 -7.97 9.37
CA ARG A 73 -9.51 -9.14 10.14
C ARG A 73 -9.39 -8.82 11.64
N LYS A 74 -9.69 -9.78 12.49
CA LYS A 74 -9.66 -9.59 13.95
C LYS A 74 -8.34 -8.98 14.46
N ASP A 75 -7.21 -9.45 13.95
CA ASP A 75 -5.88 -9.11 14.45
C ASP A 75 -4.91 -8.63 13.33
N SER A 76 -5.39 -8.56 12.08
CA SER A 76 -4.52 -8.28 10.94
C SER A 76 -5.16 -7.41 9.86
N PHE A 77 -4.33 -6.72 9.11
CA PHE A 77 -4.71 -5.95 7.94
C PHE A 77 -3.93 -6.39 6.71
N CYS A 78 -4.54 -6.26 5.55
CA CYS A 78 -3.88 -6.37 4.26
C CYS A 78 -3.51 -4.98 3.73
N TRP A 79 -2.43 -4.91 2.98
CA TRP A 79 -2.13 -3.72 2.20
C TRP A 79 -1.62 -4.08 0.81
N GLY A 80 -1.86 -3.22 -0.14
CA GLY A 80 -1.53 -3.44 -1.54
C GLY A 80 -1.95 -2.27 -2.42
N SER A 81 -2.21 -2.53 -3.70
CA SER A 81 -2.41 -1.47 -4.70
C SER A 81 -1.32 -0.41 -4.62
N TRP A 82 -0.09 -0.86 -4.34
CA TRP A 82 1.06 -0.02 -4.08
C TRP A 82 1.74 0.35 -5.39
N LEU A 83 1.56 1.60 -5.75
CA LEU A 83 2.05 2.17 -7.01
C LEU A 83 2.90 3.40 -6.70
N ILE A 84 4.10 3.44 -7.26
CA ILE A 84 5.04 4.56 -7.11
C ILE A 84 5.40 5.08 -8.51
N LYS A 85 5.42 6.40 -8.68
CA LYS A 85 5.86 7.04 -9.94
C LYS A 85 7.32 6.72 -10.25
N ASP A 86 7.67 6.65 -11.54
CA ASP A 86 9.04 6.33 -11.96
C ASP A 86 10.08 7.36 -11.51
N ASN A 87 9.68 8.64 -11.48
CA ASN A 87 10.53 9.76 -11.06
C ASN A 87 10.42 10.08 -9.56
N ALA A 88 9.76 9.24 -8.75
CA ALA A 88 9.73 9.43 -7.31
C ALA A 88 11.13 9.19 -6.70
N PRO A 89 11.44 9.84 -5.58
CA PRO A 89 12.67 9.57 -4.84
C PRO A 89 12.84 8.07 -4.54
N LYS A 90 14.07 7.56 -4.61
CA LYS A 90 14.36 6.13 -4.36
C LYS A 90 13.96 5.66 -2.96
N THR A 91 13.86 6.57 -2.01
CA THR A 91 13.44 6.32 -0.63
C THR A 91 11.93 6.12 -0.47
N THR A 92 11.12 6.59 -1.45
CA THR A 92 9.64 6.56 -1.37
C THR A 92 9.09 5.17 -1.05
N ALA A 93 9.70 4.11 -1.55
CA ALA A 93 9.26 2.74 -1.26
C ALA A 93 9.42 2.38 0.22
N ILE A 94 10.59 2.68 0.81
CA ILE A 94 10.85 2.41 2.24
C ILE A 94 9.97 3.31 3.11
N GLU A 95 9.93 4.61 2.83
CA GLU A 95 9.15 5.59 3.59
C GLU A 95 7.66 5.24 3.60
N SER A 96 7.09 4.89 2.43
CA SER A 96 5.68 4.53 2.34
C SER A 96 5.35 3.22 3.06
N ALA A 97 6.22 2.21 2.98
CA ALA A 97 6.02 0.96 3.71
C ALA A 97 6.08 1.18 5.23
N LEU A 98 7.02 1.99 5.72
CA LEU A 98 7.06 2.37 7.12
C LEU A 98 5.78 3.07 7.55
N GLN A 99 5.30 4.07 6.79
CA GLN A 99 4.07 4.78 7.09
C GLN A 99 2.83 3.87 7.10
N VAL A 100 2.77 2.87 6.20
CA VAL A 100 1.72 1.84 6.20
C VAL A 100 1.73 1.04 7.49
N TYR A 101 2.89 0.56 7.93
CA TYR A 101 3.01 -0.21 9.15
C TYR A 101 2.79 0.64 10.42
N GLU A 102 3.29 1.87 10.46
CA GLU A 102 2.96 2.81 11.56
C GLU A 102 1.45 3.01 11.67
N PHE A 103 0.77 3.22 10.56
CA PHE A 103 -0.67 3.40 10.55
C PHE A 103 -1.42 2.12 10.96
N GLY A 104 -1.07 0.96 10.37
CA GLY A 104 -1.72 -0.31 10.66
C GLY A 104 -1.52 -0.78 12.10
N PHE A 105 -0.29 -0.71 12.60
CA PHE A 105 0.04 -1.23 13.93
C PHE A 105 -0.29 -0.27 15.07
N TYR A 106 -0.09 1.05 14.89
CA TYR A 106 -0.23 2.00 16.01
C TYR A 106 -1.47 2.88 15.92
N THR A 107 -1.97 3.17 14.72
CA THR A 107 -3.21 3.96 14.57
C THR A 107 -4.44 3.08 14.52
N LEU A 108 -4.38 1.93 13.82
CA LEU A 108 -5.50 0.99 13.74
C LEU A 108 -5.45 -0.07 14.83
N GLY A 109 -4.28 -0.34 15.42
CA GLY A 109 -4.11 -1.26 16.55
C GLY A 109 -4.01 -2.74 16.18
N PHE A 110 -3.66 -3.07 14.94
CA PHE A 110 -3.44 -4.45 14.52
C PHE A 110 -2.12 -5.02 15.05
N ASP A 111 -2.06 -6.34 15.22
CA ASP A 111 -0.86 -7.05 15.69
C ASP A 111 -0.03 -7.62 14.54
N LYS A 112 -0.62 -7.80 13.36
CA LYS A 112 0.09 -8.28 12.17
C LYS A 112 -0.51 -7.74 10.87
N SER A 113 0.28 -7.85 9.81
CA SER A 113 -0.15 -7.64 8.43
C SER A 113 -0.15 -8.97 7.69
N HIS A 114 -1.15 -9.18 6.84
CA HIS A 114 -1.23 -10.29 5.90
C HIS A 114 -1.40 -9.72 4.48
N PHE A 115 -0.70 -10.29 3.52
CA PHE A 115 -0.84 -9.86 2.12
C PHE A 115 -0.32 -10.94 1.18
N ASP A 116 -0.67 -10.82 -0.08
CA ASP A 116 -0.18 -11.69 -1.13
C ASP A 116 0.57 -10.89 -2.21
N VAL A 117 1.53 -11.56 -2.84
CA VAL A 117 2.28 -11.01 -3.96
C VAL A 117 2.30 -12.04 -5.08
N ARG A 118 1.93 -11.62 -6.29
CA ARG A 118 1.96 -12.49 -7.46
C ARG A 118 3.37 -12.98 -7.76
N LYS A 119 3.49 -14.26 -8.05
CA LYS A 119 4.72 -14.86 -8.58
C LYS A 119 5.14 -14.12 -9.86
N GLY A 120 6.44 -13.89 -10.01
CA GLY A 120 6.99 -13.06 -11.07
C GLY A 120 7.16 -11.58 -10.71
N ASN A 121 6.52 -11.09 -9.63
CA ASN A 121 6.76 -9.75 -9.11
C ASN A 121 7.98 -9.75 -8.16
N ASP A 122 9.14 -10.14 -8.71
CA ASP A 122 10.34 -10.46 -7.92
C ASP A 122 10.88 -9.27 -7.14
N LYS A 123 10.73 -8.05 -7.67
CA LYS A 123 11.17 -6.82 -6.97
C LYS A 123 10.39 -6.61 -5.69
N VAL A 124 9.07 -6.77 -5.73
CA VAL A 124 8.19 -6.60 -4.56
C VAL A 124 8.35 -7.75 -3.58
N ILE A 125 8.48 -8.99 -4.05
CA ILE A 125 8.79 -10.16 -3.22
C ILE A 125 10.11 -9.95 -2.46
N ALA A 126 11.17 -9.53 -3.16
CA ALA A 126 12.47 -9.26 -2.55
C ALA A 126 12.41 -8.09 -1.55
N PHE A 127 11.62 -7.06 -1.84
CA PHE A 127 11.39 -5.94 -0.91
C PHE A 127 10.79 -6.44 0.40
N HIS A 128 9.67 -7.17 0.34
CA HIS A 128 8.99 -7.67 1.53
C HIS A 128 9.85 -8.62 2.36
N LYS A 129 10.60 -9.51 1.71
CA LYS A 129 11.56 -10.39 2.39
C LYS A 129 12.66 -9.61 3.14
N ARG A 130 13.25 -8.59 2.48
CA ARG A 130 14.26 -7.73 3.13
C ARG A 130 13.68 -6.90 4.27
N PHE A 131 12.40 -6.56 4.18
CA PHE A 131 11.65 -5.86 5.21
C PHE A 131 11.31 -6.76 6.40
N GLY A 132 11.45 -8.08 6.26
CA GLY A 132 11.26 -9.06 7.34
C GLY A 132 9.96 -9.85 7.27
N ALA A 133 9.12 -9.63 6.26
CA ALA A 133 7.90 -10.40 6.06
C ALA A 133 8.22 -11.86 5.69
N LYS A 134 7.42 -12.79 6.21
CA LYS A 134 7.61 -14.24 6.06
C LYS A 134 6.57 -14.83 5.11
N ILE A 135 7.00 -15.65 4.16
CA ILE A 135 6.08 -16.44 3.34
C ILE A 135 5.55 -17.58 4.19
N ILE A 136 4.23 -17.62 4.36
CA ILE A 136 3.52 -18.64 5.14
C ILE A 136 2.81 -19.68 4.27
N LYS A 137 2.53 -19.32 3.01
CA LYS A 137 1.83 -20.18 2.05
C LYS A 137 2.17 -19.75 0.63
N LYS A 138 2.04 -20.66 -0.31
CA LYS A 138 2.08 -20.39 -1.76
C LYS A 138 1.03 -21.23 -2.47
N ASP A 139 0.51 -20.73 -3.57
CA ASP A 139 -0.27 -21.47 -4.56
C ASP A 139 0.38 -21.32 -5.95
N ASP A 140 -0.35 -21.62 -7.02
CA ASP A 140 0.18 -21.51 -8.39
C ASP A 140 0.42 -20.05 -8.82
N ILE A 141 -0.27 -19.09 -8.21
CA ILE A 141 -0.32 -17.69 -8.62
C ILE A 141 0.43 -16.78 -7.64
N ASN A 142 0.32 -17.01 -6.33
CA ASN A 142 0.76 -16.10 -5.30
C ASN A 142 1.70 -16.70 -4.27
N TYR A 143 2.49 -15.83 -3.63
CA TYR A 143 3.07 -16.03 -2.30
C TYR A 143 2.24 -15.25 -1.29
N TYR A 144 1.91 -15.89 -0.16
CA TYR A 144 1.18 -15.30 0.96
C TYR A 144 2.15 -14.98 2.10
N PHE A 145 2.10 -13.75 2.57
CA PHE A 145 3.00 -13.23 3.58
C PHE A 145 2.27 -12.91 4.87
N ASN A 146 2.98 -13.09 5.98
CA ASN A 146 2.67 -12.46 7.27
C ASN A 146 3.83 -11.59 7.72
N PHE A 147 3.51 -10.51 8.42
CA PHE A 147 4.47 -9.63 9.04
C PHE A 147 3.95 -9.21 10.41
N GLU A 148 4.64 -9.64 11.47
CA GLU A 148 4.24 -9.38 12.84
C GLU A 148 4.69 -7.98 13.29
N LYS A 149 3.93 -7.35 14.18
CA LYS A 149 4.30 -6.07 14.79
C LYS A 149 5.64 -6.15 15.53
N SER A 150 5.93 -7.28 16.18
CA SER A 150 7.22 -7.53 16.84
C SER A 150 8.40 -7.54 15.88
N ASP A 151 8.23 -8.12 14.67
CA ASP A 151 9.25 -8.08 13.62
C ASP A 151 9.42 -6.65 13.07
N TYR A 152 8.31 -5.88 13.00
CA TYR A 152 8.35 -4.48 12.58
C TYR A 152 9.17 -3.61 13.55
N GLU A 153 9.08 -3.81 14.85
CA GLU A 153 9.88 -3.05 15.84
C GLU A 153 11.39 -3.17 15.56
N ILE A 154 11.86 -4.35 15.16
CA ILE A 154 13.27 -4.58 14.78
C ILE A 154 13.62 -3.82 13.49
N ILE A 155 12.74 -3.90 12.50
CA ILE A 155 12.93 -3.23 11.21
C ILE A 155 12.84 -1.72 11.33
N LYS A 156 11.96 -1.22 12.17
CA LYS A 156 11.80 0.21 12.46
C LYS A 156 13.10 0.84 12.92
N GLU A 157 13.83 0.20 13.83
CA GLU A 157 15.14 0.70 14.29
C GLU A 157 16.16 0.76 13.13
N LYS A 158 16.22 -0.27 12.29
CA LYS A 158 17.09 -0.32 11.12
C LYS A 158 16.83 0.82 10.12
N TYR A 159 15.56 1.19 9.96
CA TYR A 159 15.13 2.21 9.00
C TYR A 159 14.69 3.53 9.64
N ARG A 160 15.03 3.75 10.91
CA ARG A 160 14.62 4.91 11.73
C ARG A 160 14.85 6.26 11.04
N ARG A 161 15.94 6.41 10.29
CA ARG A 161 16.25 7.62 9.53
C ARG A 161 15.16 8.02 8.53
N TYR A 162 14.39 7.08 8.01
CA TYR A 162 13.32 7.33 7.04
C TYR A 162 11.96 7.65 7.69
N LEU A 163 11.84 7.54 9.00
CA LEU A 163 10.63 7.92 9.73
C LEU A 163 10.62 9.40 10.16
N ASN A 164 11.80 10.01 10.26
CA ASN A 164 11.98 11.36 10.80
C ASN A 164 12.20 12.43 9.72
N GLU A 165 12.09 12.05 8.44
CA GLU A 165 12.15 12.98 7.31
C GLU A 165 10.74 13.38 6.85
#